data_3ef37453259a2b9daefe6b23e1c2bc5d
#
_entry.id   3ef37453259a2b9daefe6b23e1c2bc5d
#
_cell.length_a   1.000
_cell.length_b   1.000
_cell.length_c   1.000
_cell.angle_alpha   90.00
_cell.angle_beta   90.00
_cell.angle_gamma   90.00
#
_symmetry.space_group_name_H-M   'P 1'
#
loop_
_entity.id
_entity.type
_entity.pdbx_description
1 polymer ?
#
loop_
_entity_poly.entity_id
_entity_poly.type
_entity_poly.pdbx_seq_one_letter_code
_entity_poly.pdbx_strand_id
1 'polypeptide(L)'
;MNSPNPQTLSTPAGKVLCVADLRGNISQLNDLVDQTGAKLIVHCGDFGFYERESLNRISDRTLKHLVQYSTLIPPALRTRLLQSTVTPDSLRSQIKASTTPILSELPLYLTGQKSLKVPVYTVWGACEDVSVLEKFRSGEYTIPNLHIIDESATAVIDIGGVKLRLFGLGGAIAQHKLFDIGDGISTIAGGSGTMWTTALQIGQLVDTAQKVFDATETRILISHASPGREGILAQLALTLKADFTISAGLHFRYGISYNEFGVQGDQELYRNKLAIAQKNFMDMWEGVKAHVEANVSDEQRVLLENCLGVVNRLPAVNTLPNDKDEAAFKNMWNFNLPDAASGLLLLDINQGRIATETRSHGFNFSYRRNNVSLRSGSPAVA
;
A
#
# COMPACT_ATOMS: atom_id res chain seq x y z
N MET A 1 16.10 -11.27 17.72
CA MET A 1 16.18 -10.08 16.85
C MET A 1 15.59 -8.92 17.60
N ASN A 2 16.35 -7.83 17.78
CA ASN A 2 15.91 -6.69 18.57
C ASN A 2 14.82 -5.94 17.79
N SER A 3 13.60 -5.96 18.30
CA SER A 3 12.54 -5.04 17.84
C SER A 3 13.09 -3.61 17.95
N PRO A 4 13.05 -2.78 16.90
CA PRO A 4 13.43 -1.39 17.05
C PRO A 4 12.53 -0.76 18.10
N ASN A 5 13.14 -0.11 19.09
CA ASN A 5 12.43 0.65 20.09
C ASN A 5 11.41 1.57 19.42
N PRO A 6 10.15 1.60 19.87
CA PRO A 6 9.16 2.50 19.31
C PRO A 6 9.68 3.93 19.39
N GLN A 7 9.91 4.57 18.26
CA GLN A 7 10.25 5.99 18.21
C GLN A 7 8.99 6.77 18.62
N THR A 8 8.94 7.20 19.86
CA THR A 8 7.85 8.01 20.37
C THR A 8 8.06 9.44 19.90
N LEU A 9 7.43 9.80 18.78
CA LEU A 9 7.26 11.20 18.37
C LEU A 9 6.12 11.79 19.22
N SER A 10 6.43 12.29 20.40
CA SER A 10 5.44 12.98 21.23
C SER A 10 5.35 14.45 20.83
N THR A 11 4.28 14.82 20.15
CA THR A 11 3.96 16.21 19.83
C THR A 11 2.56 16.56 20.34
N PRO A 12 2.31 17.80 20.85
CA PRO A 12 1.00 18.18 21.39
C PRO A 12 -0.12 18.23 20.34
N ALA A 13 0.21 18.36 19.06
CA ALA A 13 -0.69 18.26 17.91
C ALA A 13 0.15 18.02 16.68
N GLY A 14 -0.45 17.44 15.64
CA GLY A 14 0.28 17.23 14.39
C GLY A 14 -0.56 16.65 13.27
N LYS A 15 -0.06 16.82 12.06
CA LYS A 15 -0.66 16.25 10.86
C LYS A 15 0.13 15.04 10.39
N VAL A 16 -0.57 13.96 10.08
CA VAL A 16 -0.04 12.79 9.38
C VAL A 16 -0.45 12.90 7.92
N LEU A 17 0.52 12.92 7.03
CA LEU A 17 0.30 12.89 5.59
C LEU A 17 0.26 11.43 5.13
N CYS A 18 -0.85 11.04 4.46
CA CYS A 18 -1.00 9.71 3.89
C CYS A 18 -1.01 9.81 2.36
N VAL A 19 -0.10 9.08 1.71
CA VAL A 19 0.08 9.07 0.24
C VAL A 19 0.40 7.68 -0.26
N ALA A 20 0.26 7.45 -1.57
CA ALA A 20 0.57 6.18 -2.22
C ALA A 20 1.26 6.42 -3.56
N ASP A 21 1.91 5.38 -4.06
CA ASP A 21 2.37 5.28 -5.46
C ASP A 21 3.26 6.44 -5.92
N LEU A 22 4.32 6.73 -5.15
CA LEU A 22 5.36 7.70 -5.52
C LEU A 22 6.16 7.28 -6.75
N ARG A 23 6.30 5.97 -6.96
CA ARG A 23 7.03 5.36 -8.08
C ARG A 23 8.39 6.01 -8.31
N GLY A 24 9.13 6.17 -7.21
CA GLY A 24 10.51 6.66 -7.21
C GLY A 24 10.69 8.18 -7.13
N ASN A 25 9.62 8.98 -7.24
CA ASN A 25 9.69 10.43 -7.04
C ASN A 25 9.63 10.79 -5.56
N ILE A 26 10.69 10.41 -4.83
CA ILE A 26 10.73 10.50 -3.35
C ILE A 26 10.79 11.96 -2.89
N SER A 27 11.39 12.85 -3.68
CA SER A 27 11.45 14.29 -3.36
C SER A 27 10.08 14.92 -3.19
N GLN A 28 9.05 14.39 -3.88
CA GLN A 28 7.68 14.86 -3.74
C GLN A 28 7.19 14.80 -2.28
N LEU A 29 7.68 13.87 -1.47
CA LEU A 29 7.32 13.80 -0.04
C LEU A 29 7.71 15.07 0.71
N ASN A 30 8.93 15.56 0.46
CA ASN A 30 9.41 16.80 1.10
C ASN A 30 8.59 18.02 0.65
N ASP A 31 8.22 18.08 -0.62
CA ASP A 31 7.37 19.16 -1.15
C ASP A 31 5.97 19.14 -0.52
N LEU A 32 5.40 17.94 -0.36
CA LEU A 32 4.11 17.77 0.31
C LEU A 32 4.18 18.10 1.81
N VAL A 33 5.28 17.78 2.49
CA VAL A 33 5.51 18.19 3.89
C VAL A 33 5.53 19.71 4.01
N ASP A 34 6.23 20.40 3.12
CA ASP A 34 6.28 21.88 3.13
C ASP A 34 4.90 22.51 2.89
N GLN A 35 4.08 21.90 2.02
CA GLN A 35 2.73 22.37 1.71
C GLN A 35 1.70 22.11 2.82
N THR A 36 1.87 21.02 3.56
CA THR A 36 0.86 20.54 4.53
C THR A 36 1.23 20.81 5.97
N GLY A 37 2.51 21.00 6.26
CA GLY A 37 3.05 21.07 7.62
C GLY A 37 3.01 19.74 8.35
N ALA A 38 2.92 18.61 7.62
CA ALA A 38 2.89 17.27 8.21
C ALA A 38 4.17 16.99 9.02
N LYS A 39 4.01 16.25 10.12
CA LYS A 39 5.10 15.83 11.01
C LYS A 39 5.53 14.40 10.77
N LEU A 40 4.71 13.65 10.04
CA LEU A 40 4.87 12.24 9.75
C LEU A 40 4.24 11.92 8.41
N ILE A 41 4.76 10.91 7.72
CA ILE A 41 4.19 10.37 6.48
C ILE A 41 3.88 8.89 6.65
N VAL A 42 2.69 8.49 6.21
CA VAL A 42 2.30 7.10 5.97
C VAL A 42 2.22 6.90 4.45
N HIS A 43 2.93 5.91 3.95
CA HIS A 43 2.97 5.61 2.51
C HIS A 43 2.51 4.17 2.23
N CYS A 44 1.66 3.99 1.22
CA CYS A 44 0.94 2.74 0.97
C CYS A 44 1.48 1.92 -0.22
N GLY A 45 2.81 1.91 -0.41
CA GLY A 45 3.45 1.05 -1.42
C GLY A 45 3.67 1.70 -2.79
N ASP A 46 4.43 1.00 -3.64
CA ASP A 46 5.04 1.54 -4.87
C ASP A 46 5.84 2.82 -4.58
N PHE A 47 6.68 2.74 -3.52
CA PHE A 47 7.59 3.81 -3.09
C PHE A 47 8.65 4.10 -4.14
N GLY A 48 9.13 3.04 -4.79
CA GLY A 48 10.19 3.12 -5.77
C GLY A 48 11.50 2.51 -5.26
N PHE A 49 11.43 1.35 -4.63
CA PHE A 49 12.61 0.59 -4.21
C PHE A 49 13.34 0.01 -5.42
N TYR A 50 14.05 0.88 -6.13
CA TYR A 50 14.85 0.57 -7.30
C TYR A 50 16.24 1.19 -7.20
N GLU A 51 17.21 0.41 -7.64
CA GLU A 51 18.60 0.84 -7.88
C GLU A 51 18.96 0.62 -9.37
N ARG A 52 20.16 0.96 -9.78
CA ARG A 52 20.57 0.85 -11.20
C ARG A 52 20.56 -0.60 -11.67
N GLU A 53 20.94 -1.52 -10.83
CA GLU A 53 20.98 -2.96 -11.08
C GLU A 53 19.59 -3.58 -11.25
N SER A 54 18.57 -2.94 -10.70
CA SER A 54 17.16 -3.36 -10.88
C SER A 54 16.75 -3.46 -12.34
N LEU A 55 17.36 -2.66 -13.23
CA LEU A 55 17.12 -2.75 -14.68
C LEU A 55 17.39 -4.14 -15.27
N ASN A 56 18.28 -4.91 -14.65
CA ASN A 56 18.61 -6.25 -15.12
C ASN A 56 17.71 -7.33 -14.52
N ARG A 57 17.02 -7.02 -13.40
CA ARG A 57 16.19 -7.96 -12.64
C ARG A 57 14.71 -7.88 -12.97
N ILE A 58 14.23 -6.69 -13.33
CA ILE A 58 12.80 -6.48 -13.61
C ILE A 58 12.42 -6.92 -15.03
N SER A 59 11.19 -7.42 -15.19
CA SER A 59 10.66 -7.83 -16.49
C SER A 59 10.42 -6.63 -17.41
N ASP A 60 10.35 -6.89 -18.73
CA ASP A 60 10.04 -5.87 -19.72
C ASP A 60 8.65 -5.25 -19.48
N ARG A 61 7.70 -6.06 -19.03
CA ARG A 61 6.35 -5.60 -18.69
C ARG A 61 6.39 -4.63 -17.51
N THR A 62 7.10 -4.98 -16.44
CA THR A 62 7.28 -4.12 -15.27
C THR A 62 8.01 -2.83 -15.65
N LEU A 63 9.08 -2.93 -16.44
CA LEU A 63 9.82 -1.75 -16.88
C LEU A 63 8.94 -0.78 -17.68
N LYS A 64 8.14 -1.28 -18.63
CA LYS A 64 7.19 -0.47 -19.41
C LYS A 64 6.14 0.18 -18.50
N HIS A 65 5.62 -0.56 -17.51
CA HIS A 65 4.67 -0.04 -16.53
C HIS A 65 5.29 1.11 -15.72
N LEU A 66 6.52 0.95 -15.22
CA LEU A 66 7.22 2.00 -14.47
C LEU A 66 7.42 3.25 -15.32
N VAL A 67 7.87 3.10 -16.57
CA VAL A 67 8.04 4.24 -17.49
C VAL A 67 6.70 4.94 -17.76
N GLN A 68 5.63 4.18 -17.90
CA GLN A 68 4.28 4.71 -18.16
C GLN A 68 3.79 5.62 -17.03
N TYR A 69 4.04 5.24 -15.78
CA TYR A 69 3.42 5.90 -14.63
C TYR A 69 4.40 6.75 -13.78
N SER A 70 5.71 6.65 -14.01
CA SER A 70 6.69 7.46 -13.27
C SER A 70 6.51 8.96 -13.52
N THR A 71 6.44 9.73 -12.46
CA THR A 71 6.41 11.21 -12.52
C THR A 71 7.81 11.82 -12.69
N LEU A 72 8.87 11.04 -12.50
CA LEU A 72 10.26 11.46 -12.78
C LEU A 72 10.53 11.66 -14.27
N ILE A 73 9.72 11.05 -15.14
CA ILE A 73 9.91 11.07 -16.59
C ILE A 73 9.05 12.18 -17.19
N PRO A 74 9.65 13.21 -17.81
CA PRO A 74 8.92 14.23 -18.52
C PRO A 74 8.01 13.63 -19.63
N PRO A 75 6.82 14.19 -19.92
CA PRO A 75 5.88 13.64 -20.86
C PRO A 75 6.45 13.37 -22.26
N ALA A 76 7.27 14.29 -22.78
CA ALA A 76 7.90 14.14 -24.10
C ALA A 76 8.89 12.97 -24.14
N LEU A 77 9.70 12.79 -23.07
CA LEU A 77 10.60 11.66 -22.97
C LEU A 77 9.82 10.35 -22.81
N ARG A 78 8.76 10.33 -21.99
CA ARG A 78 7.89 9.16 -21.81
C ARG A 78 7.29 8.71 -23.13
N THR A 79 6.72 9.63 -23.92
CA THR A 79 6.16 9.32 -25.23
C THR A 79 7.20 8.66 -26.15
N ARG A 80 8.44 9.19 -26.14
CA ARG A 80 9.54 8.61 -26.93
C ARG A 80 9.93 7.21 -26.46
N LEU A 81 10.06 7.01 -25.15
CA LEU A 81 10.46 5.72 -24.56
C LEU A 81 9.41 4.62 -24.77
N LEU A 82 8.14 4.98 -24.90
CA LEU A 82 7.01 4.04 -25.07
C LEU A 82 6.58 3.84 -26.53
N GLN A 83 7.31 4.37 -27.51
CA GLN A 83 7.02 4.11 -28.91
C GLN A 83 7.11 2.62 -29.21
N SER A 84 6.23 2.14 -30.08
CA SER A 84 6.18 0.71 -30.49
C SER A 84 7.46 0.21 -31.13
N THR A 85 8.29 1.12 -31.69
CA THR A 85 9.59 0.83 -32.28
C THR A 85 10.72 0.65 -31.27
N VAL A 86 10.51 1.01 -30.00
CA VAL A 86 11.52 0.88 -28.95
C VAL A 86 11.48 -0.55 -28.41
N THR A 87 12.56 -1.29 -28.63
CA THR A 87 12.73 -2.63 -28.06
C THR A 87 13.03 -2.55 -26.55
N PRO A 88 12.74 -3.60 -25.78
CA PRO A 88 13.08 -3.64 -24.35
C PRO A 88 14.55 -3.36 -24.05
N ASP A 89 15.47 -3.89 -24.84
CA ASP A 89 16.91 -3.66 -24.67
C ASP A 89 17.29 -2.21 -24.95
N SER A 90 16.69 -1.61 -26.00
CA SER A 90 16.87 -0.19 -26.28
C SER A 90 16.33 0.68 -25.14
N LEU A 91 15.16 0.31 -24.59
CA LEU A 91 14.58 1.00 -23.43
C LEU A 91 15.51 0.95 -22.21
N ARG A 92 16.02 -0.25 -21.86
CA ARG A 92 16.99 -0.42 -20.77
C ARG A 92 18.26 0.41 -20.99
N SER A 93 18.79 0.38 -22.21
CA SER A 93 19.99 1.13 -22.57
C SER A 93 19.78 2.64 -22.45
N GLN A 94 18.64 3.16 -22.90
CA GLN A 94 18.30 4.59 -22.78
C GLN A 94 18.13 5.01 -21.32
N ILE A 95 17.48 4.19 -20.50
CA ILE A 95 17.33 4.46 -19.05
C ILE A 95 18.71 4.42 -18.35
N LYS A 96 19.54 3.44 -18.69
CA LYS A 96 20.89 3.28 -18.13
C LYS A 96 21.83 4.44 -18.48
N ALA A 97 21.67 5.01 -19.66
CA ALA A 97 22.46 6.16 -20.16
C ALA A 97 21.98 7.50 -19.58
N SER A 98 20.81 7.54 -18.93
CA SER A 98 20.30 8.79 -18.35
C SER A 98 21.15 9.26 -17.18
N THR A 99 21.46 10.56 -17.16
CA THR A 99 22.14 11.23 -16.05
C THR A 99 21.19 11.57 -14.90
N THR A 100 19.89 11.61 -15.18
CA THR A 100 18.84 11.83 -14.16
C THR A 100 18.21 10.50 -13.76
N PRO A 101 17.82 10.32 -12.50
CA PRO A 101 17.16 9.11 -12.06
C PRO A 101 15.79 8.99 -12.74
N ILE A 102 15.63 7.93 -13.57
CA ILE A 102 14.37 7.66 -14.30
C ILE A 102 13.50 6.66 -13.53
N LEU A 103 14.11 5.65 -12.90
CA LEU A 103 13.37 4.64 -12.15
C LEU A 103 13.03 5.10 -10.73
N SER A 104 14.02 5.66 -10.04
CA SER A 104 13.87 6.07 -8.64
C SER A 104 14.99 7.01 -8.21
N GLU A 105 14.65 7.93 -7.33
CA GLU A 105 15.60 8.77 -6.61
C GLU A 105 16.24 8.05 -5.42
N LEU A 106 15.84 6.81 -5.11
CA LEU A 106 16.32 6.03 -3.96
C LEU A 106 17.86 6.04 -3.81
N PRO A 107 18.66 5.88 -4.88
CA PRO A 107 20.13 5.95 -4.78
C PRO A 107 20.65 7.28 -4.24
N LEU A 108 19.95 8.40 -4.47
CA LEU A 108 20.33 9.72 -3.95
C LEU A 108 20.11 9.82 -2.43
N TYR A 109 19.10 9.10 -1.91
CA TYR A 109 18.83 9.02 -0.47
C TYR A 109 19.78 8.04 0.23
N LEU A 110 20.11 6.93 -0.41
CA LEU A 110 21.09 5.96 0.11
C LEU A 110 22.50 6.58 0.23
N THR A 111 22.86 7.44 -0.70
CA THR A 111 24.17 8.14 -0.68
C THR A 111 24.17 9.41 0.17
N GLY A 112 23.05 9.79 0.78
CA GLY A 112 22.92 11.01 1.59
C GLY A 112 22.91 12.31 0.79
N GLN A 113 22.83 12.26 -0.55
CA GLN A 113 22.68 13.45 -1.40
C GLN A 113 21.33 14.14 -1.21
N LYS A 114 20.31 13.35 -0.86
CA LYS A 114 18.99 13.82 -0.46
C LYS A 114 18.60 13.21 0.89
N SER A 115 17.70 13.86 1.61
CA SER A 115 17.21 13.40 2.91
C SER A 115 15.70 13.61 3.04
N LEU A 116 15.05 12.80 3.86
CA LEU A 116 13.65 12.95 4.24
C LEU A 116 13.54 13.94 5.40
N LYS A 117 12.65 14.92 5.28
CA LYS A 117 12.44 15.97 6.29
C LYS A 117 11.76 15.47 7.55
N VAL A 118 10.90 14.47 7.42
CA VAL A 118 10.11 13.89 8.51
C VAL A 118 10.14 12.36 8.41
N PRO A 119 9.81 11.64 9.51
CA PRO A 119 9.68 10.19 9.45
C PRO A 119 8.64 9.75 8.42
N VAL A 120 8.99 8.73 7.65
CA VAL A 120 8.14 8.07 6.64
C VAL A 120 8.00 6.61 7.01
N TYR A 121 6.78 6.17 7.24
CA TYR A 121 6.44 4.76 7.44
C TYR A 121 5.79 4.22 6.17
N THR A 122 6.41 3.21 5.57
CA THR A 122 5.97 2.68 4.28
C THR A 122 5.84 1.17 4.30
N VAL A 123 4.92 0.66 3.51
CA VAL A 123 4.90 -0.73 3.05
C VAL A 123 5.44 -0.79 1.63
N TRP A 124 5.87 -1.96 1.15
CA TRP A 124 6.20 -2.11 -0.27
C TRP A 124 4.94 -2.31 -1.11
N GLY A 125 5.05 -1.97 -2.39
CA GLY A 125 3.97 -2.09 -3.36
C GLY A 125 3.97 -3.41 -4.14
N ALA A 126 3.22 -3.39 -5.24
CA ALA A 126 3.14 -4.51 -6.16
C ALA A 126 4.26 -4.51 -7.21
N CYS A 127 4.83 -3.34 -7.49
CA CYS A 127 5.81 -3.14 -8.57
C CYS A 127 7.09 -2.55 -7.99
N GLU A 128 7.95 -3.41 -7.40
CA GLU A 128 9.24 -3.01 -6.81
C GLU A 128 10.25 -4.15 -6.94
N ASP A 129 11.52 -3.87 -6.63
CA ASP A 129 12.60 -4.85 -6.71
C ASP A 129 12.80 -5.54 -5.35
N VAL A 130 12.46 -6.82 -5.26
CA VAL A 130 12.62 -7.66 -4.07
C VAL A 130 14.05 -7.57 -3.53
N SER A 131 15.07 -7.64 -4.40
CA SER A 131 16.47 -7.62 -3.99
C SER A 131 16.87 -6.33 -3.27
N VAL A 132 16.25 -5.20 -3.63
CA VAL A 132 16.48 -3.92 -2.94
C VAL A 132 15.80 -3.94 -1.57
N LEU A 133 14.57 -4.44 -1.49
CA LEU A 133 13.86 -4.52 -0.22
C LEU A 133 14.50 -5.49 0.77
N GLU A 134 15.04 -6.62 0.31
CA GLU A 134 15.81 -7.55 1.15
C GLU A 134 17.02 -6.87 1.79
N LYS A 135 17.68 -5.95 1.09
CA LYS A 135 18.78 -5.15 1.66
C LYS A 135 18.32 -4.22 2.78
N PHE A 136 17.10 -3.65 2.68
CA PHE A 136 16.51 -2.91 3.80
C PHE A 136 16.11 -3.83 4.95
N ARG A 137 15.52 -4.98 4.67
CA ARG A 137 15.09 -5.95 5.68
C ARG A 137 16.29 -6.55 6.45
N SER A 138 17.40 -6.79 5.76
CA SER A 138 18.66 -7.25 6.38
C SER A 138 19.43 -6.14 7.13
N GLY A 139 19.07 -4.88 6.94
CA GLY A 139 19.79 -3.73 7.50
C GLY A 139 21.06 -3.33 6.71
N GLU A 140 21.30 -3.92 5.53
CA GLU A 140 22.37 -3.50 4.62
C GLU A 140 22.11 -2.07 4.10
N TYR A 141 20.85 -1.77 3.78
CA TYR A 141 20.42 -0.43 3.40
C TYR A 141 19.66 0.25 4.53
N THR A 142 20.02 1.49 4.82
CA THR A 142 19.34 2.36 5.75
C THR A 142 19.25 3.77 5.20
N ILE A 143 18.11 4.42 5.35
CA ILE A 143 17.91 5.83 5.03
C ILE A 143 17.33 6.49 6.28
N PRO A 144 17.95 7.58 6.79
CA PRO A 144 17.40 8.32 7.92
C PRO A 144 15.95 8.73 7.67
N ASN A 145 15.10 8.56 8.66
CA ASN A 145 13.65 8.82 8.60
C ASN A 145 12.84 7.89 7.68
N LEU A 146 13.41 6.84 7.07
CA LEU A 146 12.63 5.85 6.33
C LEU A 146 12.47 4.58 7.17
N HIS A 147 11.24 4.21 7.43
CA HIS A 147 10.86 3.02 8.19
C HIS A 147 9.95 2.14 7.34
N ILE A 148 10.42 0.95 7.02
CA ILE A 148 9.60 -0.06 6.35
C ILE A 148 8.84 -0.82 7.45
N ILE A 149 7.53 -0.84 7.36
CA ILE A 149 6.66 -1.65 8.21
C ILE A 149 6.11 -2.81 7.40
N ASP A 150 6.05 -3.96 8.02
CA ASP A 150 5.63 -5.20 7.38
C ASP A 150 4.88 -6.12 8.36
N GLU A 151 4.68 -7.36 7.98
CA GLU A 151 4.01 -8.36 8.79
C GLU A 151 4.69 -8.64 10.14
N SER A 152 5.99 -8.33 10.26
CA SER A 152 6.79 -8.58 11.47
C SER A 152 7.09 -7.31 12.26
N ALA A 153 7.06 -6.14 11.60
CA ALA A 153 7.47 -4.86 12.16
C ALA A 153 6.29 -3.88 12.25
N THR A 154 5.96 -3.47 13.48
CA THR A 154 4.93 -2.44 13.74
C THR A 154 5.57 -1.18 14.31
N ALA A 155 4.85 -0.06 14.25
CA ALA A 155 5.28 1.18 14.87
C ALA A 155 4.18 1.75 15.78
N VAL A 156 4.58 2.42 16.86
CA VAL A 156 3.68 3.24 17.70
C VAL A 156 4.13 4.68 17.62
N ILE A 157 3.18 5.57 17.40
CA ILE A 157 3.42 6.99 17.27
C ILE A 157 2.44 7.72 18.19
N ASP A 158 2.92 8.59 19.05
CA ASP A 158 2.09 9.43 19.93
C ASP A 158 2.03 10.85 19.34
N ILE A 159 0.84 11.26 18.92
CA ILE A 159 0.58 12.59 18.38
C ILE A 159 -0.71 13.12 19.01
N GLY A 160 -0.65 14.32 19.59
CA GLY A 160 -1.82 15.02 20.08
C GLY A 160 -2.65 14.26 21.12
N GLY A 161 -2.00 13.38 21.90
CA GLY A 161 -2.63 12.53 22.89
C GLY A 161 -3.31 11.28 22.30
N VAL A 162 -3.06 10.97 21.02
CA VAL A 162 -3.50 9.75 20.37
C VAL A 162 -2.29 8.85 20.07
N LYS A 163 -2.31 7.63 20.56
CA LYS A 163 -1.33 6.60 20.19
C LYS A 163 -1.80 5.88 18.95
N LEU A 164 -1.09 6.04 17.86
CA LEU A 164 -1.33 5.35 16.59
C LEU A 164 -0.48 4.08 16.54
N ARG A 165 -1.10 2.91 16.44
CA ARG A 165 -0.44 1.65 16.14
C ARG A 165 -0.54 1.39 14.65
N LEU A 166 0.62 1.34 13.97
CA LEU A 166 0.70 1.08 12.54
C LEU A 166 1.03 -0.40 12.30
N PHE A 167 0.18 -1.07 11.53
CA PHE A 167 0.41 -2.42 10.99
C PHE A 167 0.63 -2.31 9.50
N GLY A 168 1.60 -3.04 8.96
CA GLY A 168 1.97 -2.99 7.55
C GLY A 168 1.77 -4.32 6.84
N LEU A 169 1.25 -4.28 5.61
CA LEU A 169 1.20 -5.43 4.72
C LEU A 169 1.46 -4.98 3.28
N GLY A 170 2.61 -5.37 2.75
CA GLY A 170 3.03 -5.04 1.39
C GLY A 170 2.60 -6.08 0.36
N GLY A 171 2.72 -5.69 -0.92
CA GLY A 171 2.46 -6.56 -2.06
C GLY A 171 1.03 -6.54 -2.58
N ALA A 172 0.85 -7.12 -3.77
CA ALA A 172 -0.47 -7.34 -4.36
C ALA A 172 -1.15 -8.57 -3.76
N ILE A 173 -2.46 -8.56 -3.65
CA ILE A 173 -3.23 -9.76 -3.37
C ILE A 173 -3.54 -10.44 -4.72
N ALA A 174 -2.98 -11.63 -4.91
CA ALA A 174 -3.26 -12.49 -6.05
C ALA A 174 -3.63 -13.88 -5.50
N GLN A 175 -4.90 -14.26 -5.60
CA GLN A 175 -5.42 -15.47 -4.94
C GLN A 175 -4.56 -16.72 -5.27
N HIS A 176 -4.20 -16.90 -6.56
CA HIS A 176 -3.38 -18.03 -7.02
C HIS A 176 -1.92 -17.98 -6.55
N LYS A 177 -1.49 -16.87 -5.91
CA LYS A 177 -0.14 -16.67 -5.38
C LYS A 177 -0.06 -16.61 -3.86
N LEU A 178 -1.16 -16.76 -3.16
CA LEU A 178 -1.17 -16.71 -1.70
C LEU A 178 -0.31 -17.82 -1.06
N PHE A 179 -0.08 -18.93 -1.77
CA PHE A 179 0.77 -20.04 -1.34
C PHE A 179 2.07 -20.17 -2.17
N ASP A 180 2.38 -19.15 -2.97
CA ASP A 180 3.62 -19.06 -3.75
C ASP A 180 4.62 -18.17 -3.00
N ILE A 181 5.72 -18.74 -2.54
CA ILE A 181 6.79 -18.03 -1.82
C ILE A 181 7.84 -17.40 -2.74
N GLY A 182 7.60 -17.38 -4.06
CA GLY A 182 8.53 -16.81 -5.02
C GLY A 182 9.70 -17.74 -5.34
N ASP A 183 10.93 -17.22 -5.31
CA ASP A 183 12.16 -17.98 -5.60
C ASP A 183 12.60 -18.93 -4.46
N GLY A 184 11.93 -18.87 -3.32
CA GLY A 184 12.26 -19.66 -2.13
C GLY A 184 13.57 -19.28 -1.43
N ILE A 185 14.23 -18.22 -1.88
CA ILE A 185 15.48 -17.69 -1.32
C ILE A 185 15.19 -16.39 -0.56
N SER A 186 14.41 -15.51 -1.20
CA SER A 186 13.98 -14.23 -0.63
C SER A 186 12.96 -14.43 0.48
N THR A 187 12.98 -13.58 1.50
CA THR A 187 11.98 -13.57 2.59
C THR A 187 10.69 -12.87 2.17
N ILE A 188 10.75 -12.08 1.09
CA ILE A 188 9.63 -11.38 0.49
C ILE A 188 9.22 -12.11 -0.79
N ALA A 189 7.95 -12.47 -0.90
CA ALA A 189 7.43 -13.15 -2.08
C ALA A 189 7.35 -12.20 -3.28
N GLY A 190 8.04 -12.55 -4.34
CA GLY A 190 8.11 -11.73 -5.54
C GLY A 190 9.08 -12.26 -6.57
N GLY A 191 9.22 -11.51 -7.66
CA GLY A 191 10.18 -11.78 -8.71
C GLY A 191 9.94 -10.91 -9.94
N SER A 192 11.00 -10.67 -10.71
CA SER A 192 10.94 -9.90 -11.96
C SER A 192 10.31 -8.49 -11.82
N GLY A 193 10.45 -7.88 -10.64
CA GLY A 193 9.92 -6.56 -10.33
C GLY A 193 8.43 -6.54 -9.97
N THR A 194 7.86 -7.68 -9.58
CA THR A 194 6.52 -7.79 -9.03
C THR A 194 6.54 -8.49 -7.67
N MET A 195 5.64 -8.12 -6.78
CA MET A 195 5.58 -8.62 -5.41
C MET A 195 4.14 -8.90 -5.01
N TRP A 196 3.94 -9.94 -4.23
CA TRP A 196 2.63 -10.34 -3.76
C TRP A 196 2.67 -10.74 -2.28
N THR A 197 1.51 -10.71 -1.67
CA THR A 197 1.31 -11.11 -0.28
C THR A 197 1.05 -12.61 -0.22
N THR A 198 1.66 -13.29 0.76
CA THR A 198 1.42 -14.71 1.02
C THR A 198 0.49 -14.94 2.23
N ALA A 199 -0.08 -16.13 2.31
CA ALA A 199 -0.88 -16.57 3.46
C ALA A 199 -0.06 -16.54 4.75
N LEU A 200 1.23 -16.89 4.68
CA LEU A 200 2.13 -16.86 5.84
C LEU A 200 2.37 -15.42 6.34
N GLN A 201 2.50 -14.44 5.44
CA GLN A 201 2.62 -13.03 5.83
C GLN A 201 1.36 -12.52 6.52
N ILE A 202 0.17 -12.90 6.04
CA ILE A 202 -1.10 -12.56 6.69
C ILE A 202 -1.15 -13.16 8.10
N GLY A 203 -0.78 -14.43 8.23
CA GLY A 203 -0.72 -15.11 9.53
C GLY A 203 0.30 -14.51 10.48
N GLN A 204 1.47 -14.11 9.96
CA GLN A 204 2.51 -13.44 10.74
C GLN A 204 2.04 -12.08 11.26
N LEU A 205 1.31 -11.32 10.44
CA LEU A 205 0.77 -10.02 10.88
C LEU A 205 -0.26 -10.20 12.01
N VAL A 206 -1.07 -11.25 11.98
CA VAL A 206 -1.99 -11.59 13.07
C VAL A 206 -1.22 -11.92 14.34
N ASP A 207 -0.20 -12.77 14.26
CA ASP A 207 0.65 -13.13 15.40
C ASP A 207 1.33 -11.89 15.99
N THR A 208 1.88 -11.03 15.13
CA THR A 208 2.50 -9.75 15.55
C THR A 208 1.49 -8.85 16.27
N ALA A 209 0.29 -8.70 15.71
CA ALA A 209 -0.74 -7.84 16.29
C ALA A 209 -1.26 -8.36 17.64
N GLN A 210 -1.33 -9.67 17.83
CA GLN A 210 -1.71 -10.28 19.10
C GLN A 210 -0.66 -10.02 20.19
N LYS A 211 0.62 -10.12 19.85
CA LYS A 211 1.74 -9.90 20.78
C LYS A 211 1.85 -8.45 21.28
N VAL A 212 1.44 -7.50 20.45
CA VAL A 212 1.56 -6.05 20.78
C VAL A 212 0.22 -5.40 21.11
N PHE A 213 -0.81 -6.18 21.44
CA PHE A 213 -2.14 -5.66 21.65
C PHE A 213 -2.22 -4.70 22.85
N ASP A 214 -2.65 -3.45 22.59
CA ASP A 214 -3.02 -2.46 23.58
C ASP A 214 -4.39 -1.85 23.21
N ALA A 215 -5.36 -1.94 24.12
CA ALA A 215 -6.71 -1.45 23.91
C ALA A 215 -6.82 0.09 23.86
N THR A 216 -5.78 0.81 24.28
CA THR A 216 -5.73 2.28 24.31
C THR A 216 -5.21 2.87 23.00
N GLU A 217 -4.67 2.05 22.11
CA GLU A 217 -4.11 2.47 20.82
C GLU A 217 -5.19 2.53 19.73
N THR A 218 -5.11 3.57 18.89
CA THR A 218 -5.82 3.62 17.61
C THR A 218 -5.04 2.80 16.59
N ARG A 219 -5.66 1.76 16.05
CA ARG A 219 -5.01 0.79 15.16
C ARG A 219 -5.26 1.12 13.70
N ILE A 220 -4.19 1.20 12.94
CA ILE A 220 -4.22 1.52 11.51
C ILE A 220 -3.57 0.38 10.74
N LEU A 221 -4.34 -0.25 9.85
CA LEU A 221 -3.80 -1.19 8.87
C LEU A 221 -3.41 -0.42 7.61
N ILE A 222 -2.13 -0.46 7.27
CA ILE A 222 -1.56 0.11 6.06
C ILE A 222 -1.27 -1.03 5.10
N SER A 223 -1.86 -1.00 3.91
CA SER A 223 -1.66 -2.03 2.89
C SER A 223 -1.54 -1.42 1.51
N HIS A 224 -0.81 -2.09 0.61
CA HIS A 224 -0.80 -1.67 -0.79
C HIS A 224 -2.13 -2.01 -1.46
N ALA A 225 -2.58 -3.25 -1.36
CA ALA A 225 -3.90 -3.65 -1.86
C ALA A 225 -5.03 -3.15 -0.95
N SER A 226 -6.20 -2.86 -1.54
CA SER A 226 -7.32 -2.26 -0.84
C SER A 226 -8.27 -3.31 -0.22
N PRO A 227 -8.63 -3.19 1.07
CA PRO A 227 -9.68 -4.00 1.68
C PRO A 227 -11.04 -3.89 0.97
N GLY A 228 -11.29 -2.77 0.29
CA GLY A 228 -12.50 -2.58 -0.51
C GLY A 228 -12.61 -3.52 -1.71
N ARG A 229 -11.47 -3.99 -2.23
CA ARG A 229 -11.40 -4.93 -3.37
C ARG A 229 -11.10 -6.36 -2.94
N GLU A 230 -10.26 -6.52 -1.94
CA GLU A 230 -9.74 -7.81 -1.49
C GLU A 230 -10.39 -8.21 -0.17
N GLY A 231 -11.36 -9.11 -0.22
CA GLY A 231 -12.14 -9.50 0.95
C GLY A 231 -11.31 -10.07 2.09
N ILE A 232 -10.21 -10.78 1.79
CA ILE A 232 -9.28 -11.28 2.81
C ILE A 232 -8.64 -10.14 3.61
N LEU A 233 -8.38 -8.99 2.98
CA LEU A 233 -7.86 -7.82 3.70
C LEU A 233 -8.93 -7.16 4.57
N ALA A 234 -10.18 -7.18 4.15
CA ALA A 234 -11.29 -6.73 4.98
C ALA A 234 -11.45 -7.64 6.23
N GLN A 235 -11.34 -8.96 6.06
CA GLN A 235 -11.34 -9.93 7.17
C GLN A 235 -10.11 -9.76 8.07
N LEU A 236 -8.94 -9.49 7.49
CA LEU A 236 -7.73 -9.19 8.24
C LEU A 236 -7.89 -7.92 9.08
N ALA A 237 -8.40 -6.83 8.51
CA ALA A 237 -8.64 -5.58 9.23
C ALA A 237 -9.57 -5.78 10.44
N LEU A 238 -10.63 -6.59 10.28
CA LEU A 238 -11.50 -6.99 11.38
C LEU A 238 -10.76 -7.81 12.45
N THR A 239 -9.92 -8.74 12.04
CA THR A 239 -9.13 -9.60 12.94
C THR A 239 -8.15 -8.77 13.77
N LEU A 240 -7.49 -7.78 13.13
CA LEU A 240 -6.58 -6.84 13.78
C LEU A 240 -7.31 -5.82 14.65
N LYS A 241 -8.64 -5.76 14.58
CA LYS A 241 -9.47 -4.72 15.20
C LYS A 241 -9.00 -3.32 14.79
N ALA A 242 -8.76 -3.13 13.50
CA ALA A 242 -8.34 -1.86 12.95
C ALA A 242 -9.45 -0.81 13.06
N ASP A 243 -9.10 0.40 13.49
CA ASP A 243 -9.98 1.57 13.47
C ASP A 243 -9.97 2.22 12.08
N PHE A 244 -8.78 2.23 11.44
CA PHE A 244 -8.59 2.72 10.09
C PHE A 244 -7.87 1.69 9.22
N THR A 245 -8.25 1.65 7.94
CA THR A 245 -7.41 1.08 6.89
C THR A 245 -6.99 2.18 5.93
N ILE A 246 -5.71 2.23 5.57
CA ILE A 246 -5.17 3.17 4.60
C ILE A 246 -4.48 2.35 3.52
N SER A 247 -4.96 2.46 2.28
CA SER A 247 -4.48 1.62 1.19
C SER A 247 -4.32 2.39 -0.11
N ALA A 248 -3.53 1.83 -1.00
CA ALA A 248 -3.35 2.27 -2.38
C ALA A 248 -4.15 1.38 -3.35
N GLY A 249 -3.74 1.37 -4.58
CA GLY A 249 -4.02 0.26 -5.49
C GLY A 249 -5.19 0.43 -6.41
N LEU A 250 -5.67 1.64 -6.64
CA LEU A 250 -6.76 1.85 -7.59
C LEU A 250 -6.37 2.71 -8.80
N HIS A 251 -5.18 3.29 -8.84
CA HIS A 251 -4.70 4.22 -9.88
C HIS A 251 -5.70 5.35 -10.20
N PHE A 252 -6.59 5.65 -9.27
CA PHE A 252 -7.59 6.68 -9.42
C PHE A 252 -7.00 8.06 -9.09
N ARG A 253 -7.57 9.07 -9.71
CA ARG A 253 -7.18 10.48 -9.51
C ARG A 253 -7.83 11.12 -8.30
N TYR A 254 -8.61 10.39 -7.52
CA TYR A 254 -9.29 10.85 -6.33
C TYR A 254 -9.26 9.80 -5.23
N GLY A 255 -9.22 10.25 -3.97
CA GLY A 255 -9.32 9.38 -2.81
C GLY A 255 -10.77 8.99 -2.54
N ILE A 256 -10.93 7.84 -1.90
CA ILE A 256 -12.22 7.35 -1.43
C ILE A 256 -12.10 7.09 0.07
N SER A 257 -13.05 7.62 0.84
CA SER A 257 -13.22 7.28 2.24
C SER A 257 -14.61 6.70 2.45
N TYR A 258 -14.71 5.57 3.15
CA TYR A 258 -16.00 4.93 3.41
C TYR A 258 -15.95 4.10 4.70
N ASN A 259 -17.14 3.98 5.30
CA ASN A 259 -17.45 2.97 6.31
C ASN A 259 -18.45 2.02 5.67
N GLU A 260 -18.26 0.71 5.79
CA GLU A 260 -19.14 -0.27 5.12
C GLU A 260 -20.60 -0.13 5.53
N PHE A 261 -20.87 0.25 6.78
CA PHE A 261 -22.24 0.49 7.26
C PHE A 261 -22.82 1.83 6.78
N GLY A 262 -21.99 2.83 6.54
CA GLY A 262 -22.43 4.11 5.98
C GLY A 262 -22.79 4.03 4.50
N VAL A 263 -22.19 3.08 3.77
CA VAL A 263 -22.42 2.88 2.33
C VAL A 263 -23.55 1.88 2.07
N GLN A 264 -23.66 0.88 2.92
CA GLN A 264 -24.62 -0.22 2.78
C GLN A 264 -25.57 -0.19 3.97
N GLY A 265 -26.82 0.23 3.75
CA GLY A 265 -27.84 0.26 4.79
C GLY A 265 -28.22 -1.13 5.36
N ASP A 266 -27.72 -2.19 4.74
CA ASP A 266 -27.93 -3.58 5.14
C ASP A 266 -26.60 -4.26 5.49
N GLN A 267 -26.49 -4.70 6.73
CA GLN A 267 -25.35 -5.46 7.24
C GLN A 267 -25.12 -6.78 6.47
N GLU A 268 -26.20 -7.35 5.94
CA GLU A 268 -26.15 -8.62 5.23
C GLU A 268 -25.33 -8.54 3.93
N LEU A 269 -25.37 -7.40 3.24
CA LEU A 269 -24.59 -7.19 2.02
C LEU A 269 -23.08 -7.25 2.29
N TYR A 270 -22.60 -6.64 3.36
CA TYR A 270 -21.18 -6.71 3.71
C TYR A 270 -20.75 -8.11 4.14
N ARG A 271 -21.61 -8.80 4.88
CA ARG A 271 -21.38 -10.20 5.27
C ARG A 271 -21.31 -11.13 4.07
N ASN A 272 -22.23 -10.96 3.13
CA ASN A 272 -22.22 -11.71 1.88
C ASN A 272 -20.95 -11.48 1.08
N LYS A 273 -20.42 -10.25 1.05
CA LYS A 273 -19.13 -9.93 0.46
C LYS A 273 -17.99 -10.71 1.12
N LEU A 274 -17.95 -10.75 2.45
CA LEU A 274 -16.95 -11.51 3.20
C LEU A 274 -17.14 -13.03 3.03
N ALA A 275 -18.37 -13.53 3.00
CA ALA A 275 -18.68 -14.93 2.78
C ALA A 275 -18.25 -15.40 1.37
N ILE A 276 -18.42 -14.57 0.34
CA ILE A 276 -17.93 -14.84 -1.01
C ILE A 276 -16.40 -14.90 -1.02
N ALA A 277 -15.73 -13.97 -0.35
CA ALA A 277 -14.27 -13.96 -0.24
C ALA A 277 -13.75 -15.21 0.49
N GLN A 278 -14.40 -15.61 1.58
CA GLN A 278 -14.12 -16.85 2.30
C GLN A 278 -14.26 -18.06 1.38
N LYS A 279 -15.40 -18.18 0.69
CA LYS A 279 -15.64 -19.30 -0.21
C LYS A 279 -14.55 -19.39 -1.29
N ASN A 280 -14.24 -18.29 -1.96
CA ASN A 280 -13.23 -18.27 -3.00
C ASN A 280 -11.84 -18.68 -2.48
N PHE A 281 -11.49 -18.25 -1.28
CA PHE A 281 -10.25 -18.67 -0.64
C PHE A 281 -10.26 -20.18 -0.30
N MET A 282 -11.36 -20.67 0.28
CA MET A 282 -11.47 -22.08 0.68
C MET A 282 -11.47 -23.02 -0.53
N ASP A 283 -12.13 -22.65 -1.62
CA ASP A 283 -12.11 -23.43 -2.88
C ASP A 283 -10.67 -23.55 -3.42
N MET A 284 -9.88 -22.49 -3.33
CA MET A 284 -8.47 -22.51 -3.71
C MET A 284 -7.63 -23.33 -2.71
N TRP A 285 -7.85 -23.13 -1.40
CA TRP A 285 -7.14 -23.82 -0.33
C TRP A 285 -7.26 -25.34 -0.45
N GLU A 286 -8.49 -25.85 -0.65
CA GLU A 286 -8.71 -27.29 -0.84
C GLU A 286 -7.91 -27.87 -2.01
N GLY A 287 -7.67 -27.08 -3.07
CA GLY A 287 -6.88 -27.51 -4.21
C GLY A 287 -5.38 -27.61 -3.94
N VAL A 288 -4.84 -26.88 -2.95
CA VAL A 288 -3.40 -26.84 -2.65
C VAL A 288 -3.04 -27.40 -1.28
N LYS A 289 -4.00 -27.67 -0.42
CA LYS A 289 -3.87 -28.04 0.97
C LYS A 289 -2.86 -29.18 1.20
N ALA A 290 -3.04 -30.30 0.52
CA ALA A 290 -2.18 -31.46 0.70
C ALA A 290 -0.70 -31.17 0.40
N HIS A 291 -0.45 -30.33 -0.60
CA HIS A 291 0.90 -29.92 -0.96
C HIS A 291 1.50 -28.94 0.06
N VAL A 292 0.72 -27.96 0.50
CA VAL A 292 1.16 -26.97 1.50
C VAL A 292 1.43 -27.64 2.84
N GLU A 293 0.49 -28.46 3.36
CA GLU A 293 0.64 -29.16 4.64
C GLU A 293 1.84 -30.10 4.68
N ALA A 294 2.24 -30.67 3.54
CA ALA A 294 3.42 -31.53 3.43
C ALA A 294 4.75 -30.76 3.45
N ASN A 295 4.75 -29.45 3.16
CA ASN A 295 5.96 -28.66 2.98
C ASN A 295 6.16 -27.54 4.02
N VAL A 296 5.13 -27.21 4.82
CA VAL A 296 5.25 -26.19 5.87
C VAL A 296 5.97 -26.73 7.11
N SER A 297 6.86 -25.94 7.72
CA SER A 297 7.44 -26.22 9.02
C SER A 297 6.41 -26.07 10.14
N ASP A 298 6.72 -26.57 11.35
CA ASP A 298 5.84 -26.43 12.51
C ASP A 298 5.57 -24.95 12.86
N GLU A 299 6.57 -24.08 12.71
CA GLU A 299 6.42 -22.63 12.94
C GLU A 299 5.52 -22.00 11.86
N GLN A 300 5.70 -22.37 10.61
CA GLN A 300 4.85 -21.89 9.51
C GLN A 300 3.41 -22.42 9.63
N ARG A 301 3.19 -23.58 10.23
CA ARG A 301 1.86 -24.13 10.47
C ARG A 301 1.02 -23.22 11.37
N VAL A 302 1.62 -22.66 12.42
CA VAL A 302 0.93 -21.68 13.29
C VAL A 302 0.51 -20.44 12.50
N LEU A 303 1.38 -19.94 11.62
CA LEU A 303 1.07 -18.80 10.78
C LEU A 303 -0.04 -19.12 9.76
N LEU A 304 0.00 -20.30 9.18
CA LEU A 304 -1.04 -20.79 8.28
C LEU A 304 -2.40 -20.88 8.99
N GLU A 305 -2.44 -21.41 10.20
CA GLU A 305 -3.65 -21.48 11.04
C GLU A 305 -4.19 -20.08 11.36
N ASN A 306 -3.33 -19.12 11.68
CA ASN A 306 -3.71 -17.73 11.87
C ASN A 306 -4.37 -17.15 10.60
N CYS A 307 -3.81 -17.40 9.42
CA CYS A 307 -4.38 -16.96 8.15
C CYS A 307 -5.75 -17.61 7.89
N LEU A 308 -5.89 -18.91 8.11
CA LEU A 308 -7.18 -19.62 8.01
C LEU A 308 -8.20 -19.07 9.02
N GLY A 309 -7.75 -18.69 10.21
CA GLY A 309 -8.57 -18.01 11.22
C GLY A 309 -9.09 -16.65 10.72
N VAL A 310 -8.28 -15.87 9.99
CA VAL A 310 -8.71 -14.63 9.34
C VAL A 310 -9.81 -14.89 8.34
N VAL A 311 -9.60 -15.85 7.44
CA VAL A 311 -10.58 -16.19 6.38
C VAL A 311 -11.91 -16.66 6.96
N ASN A 312 -11.88 -17.37 8.09
CA ASN A 312 -13.08 -17.87 8.77
C ASN A 312 -13.80 -16.80 9.61
N ARG A 313 -13.24 -15.59 9.70
CA ARG A 313 -13.85 -14.52 10.48
C ARG A 313 -14.98 -13.85 9.70
N LEU A 314 -16.18 -14.29 9.99
CA LEU A 314 -17.42 -13.66 9.53
C LEU A 314 -18.17 -13.09 10.73
N PRO A 315 -18.59 -11.81 10.69
CA PRO A 315 -19.40 -11.23 11.75
C PRO A 315 -20.72 -12.01 11.95
N ALA A 316 -21.10 -12.27 13.18
CA ALA A 316 -22.32 -13.07 13.50
C ALA A 316 -23.62 -12.37 13.05
N VAL A 317 -24.70 -13.11 12.71
CA VAL A 317 -25.97 -12.58 12.17
C VAL A 317 -26.77 -11.82 13.24
N ASN A 318 -26.65 -12.21 14.49
CA ASN A 318 -27.44 -11.71 15.61
C ASN A 318 -26.54 -11.43 16.79
N THR A 319 -25.62 -10.46 16.65
CA THR A 319 -24.80 -10.02 17.77
C THR A 319 -25.62 -9.17 18.73
N LEU A 320 -25.52 -9.47 20.03
CA LEU A 320 -26.13 -8.65 21.07
C LEU A 320 -25.56 -7.22 21.01
N PRO A 321 -26.31 -6.18 21.39
CA PRO A 321 -25.90 -4.78 21.30
C PRO A 321 -24.56 -4.43 22.00
N ASN A 322 -24.03 -5.31 22.83
CA ASN A 322 -22.82 -5.14 23.62
C ASN A 322 -21.62 -5.95 23.10
N ASP A 323 -21.68 -6.55 21.93
CA ASP A 323 -20.57 -7.30 21.36
C ASP A 323 -19.47 -6.32 20.91
N LYS A 324 -18.27 -6.44 21.52
CA LYS A 324 -17.11 -5.59 21.20
C LYS A 324 -16.64 -5.76 19.74
N ASP A 325 -16.86 -6.93 19.17
CA ASP A 325 -16.53 -7.22 17.77
C ASP A 325 -17.48 -6.48 16.82
N GLU A 326 -18.75 -6.31 17.20
CA GLU A 326 -19.70 -5.51 16.43
C GLU A 326 -19.34 -4.03 16.42
N ALA A 327 -18.87 -3.48 17.54
CA ALA A 327 -18.42 -2.08 17.62
C ALA A 327 -17.24 -1.80 16.70
N ALA A 328 -16.20 -2.66 16.69
CA ALA A 328 -15.06 -2.55 15.79
C ALA A 328 -15.48 -2.65 14.32
N PHE A 329 -16.38 -3.57 14.01
CA PHE A 329 -16.93 -3.77 12.68
C PHE A 329 -17.70 -2.55 12.16
N LYS A 330 -18.51 -1.91 13.01
CA LYS A 330 -19.33 -0.74 12.65
C LYS A 330 -18.53 0.55 12.52
N ASN A 331 -17.44 0.68 13.26
CA ASN A 331 -16.71 1.95 13.39
C ASN A 331 -15.45 2.02 12.54
N MET A 332 -15.04 0.95 11.85
CA MET A 332 -13.87 0.95 11.00
C MET A 332 -14.06 1.84 9.77
N TRP A 333 -13.12 2.75 9.55
CA TRP A 333 -13.08 3.61 8.37
C TRP A 333 -11.98 3.17 7.40
N ASN A 334 -12.33 3.13 6.12
CA ASN A 334 -11.44 2.73 5.04
C ASN A 334 -11.10 3.93 4.16
N PHE A 335 -9.81 4.12 3.89
CA PHE A 335 -9.29 5.16 3.01
C PHE A 335 -8.49 4.52 1.88
N ASN A 336 -8.96 4.72 0.64
CA ASN A 336 -8.23 4.35 -0.56
C ASN A 336 -7.60 5.60 -1.16
N LEU A 337 -6.29 5.59 -1.33
CA LEU A 337 -5.53 6.73 -1.79
C LEU A 337 -5.31 6.67 -3.31
N PRO A 338 -5.34 7.82 -4.01
CA PRO A 338 -4.86 7.91 -5.37
C PRO A 338 -3.33 7.94 -5.40
N ASP A 339 -2.77 7.90 -6.60
CA ASP A 339 -1.34 8.21 -6.79
C ASP A 339 -0.99 9.54 -6.13
N ALA A 340 0.18 9.65 -5.51
CA ALA A 340 0.65 10.87 -4.83
C ALA A 340 0.62 12.11 -5.73
N ALA A 341 0.82 11.93 -7.04
CA ALA A 341 0.69 12.99 -8.04
C ALA A 341 -0.75 13.50 -8.23
N SER A 342 -1.75 12.79 -7.74
CA SER A 342 -3.18 13.12 -7.96
C SER A 342 -3.91 13.53 -6.70
N GLY A 343 -3.41 13.16 -5.52
CA GLY A 343 -4.05 13.54 -4.26
C GLY A 343 -3.38 12.95 -3.03
N LEU A 344 -3.96 13.27 -1.88
CA LEU A 344 -3.45 12.88 -0.57
C LEU A 344 -4.58 12.85 0.46
N LEU A 345 -4.31 12.21 1.61
CA LEU A 345 -5.13 12.28 2.81
C LEU A 345 -4.29 12.91 3.93
N LEU A 346 -4.88 13.81 4.69
CA LEU A 346 -4.32 14.34 5.93
C LEU A 346 -5.14 13.84 7.11
N LEU A 347 -4.48 13.31 8.12
CA LEU A 347 -5.03 13.10 9.44
C LEU A 347 -4.55 14.27 10.32
N ASP A 348 -5.45 15.12 10.76
CA ASP A 348 -5.15 16.22 11.68
C ASP A 348 -5.50 15.78 13.10
N ILE A 349 -4.47 15.62 13.92
CA ILE A 349 -4.58 15.03 15.25
C ILE A 349 -4.36 16.12 16.29
N ASN A 350 -5.41 16.39 17.05
CA ASN A 350 -5.38 17.42 18.08
C ASN A 350 -6.35 17.06 19.21
N GLN A 351 -5.92 17.25 20.45
CA GLN A 351 -6.72 17.04 21.66
C GLN A 351 -7.46 15.69 21.70
N GLY A 352 -6.75 14.61 21.34
CA GLY A 352 -7.31 13.26 21.35
C GLY A 352 -8.28 12.94 20.21
N ARG A 353 -8.40 13.79 19.18
CA ARG A 353 -9.28 13.61 18.03
C ARG A 353 -8.48 13.54 16.74
N ILE A 354 -8.95 12.74 15.81
CA ILE A 354 -8.40 12.59 14.44
C ILE A 354 -9.44 13.15 13.47
N ALA A 355 -9.14 14.31 12.87
CA ALA A 355 -9.89 14.84 11.75
C ALA A 355 -9.24 14.38 10.42
N THR A 356 -10.04 14.23 9.38
CA THR A 356 -9.57 13.75 8.07
C THR A 356 -9.85 14.79 6.99
N GLU A 357 -8.87 15.03 6.12
CA GLU A 357 -8.99 15.90 4.95
C GLU A 357 -8.44 15.18 3.73
N THR A 358 -9.30 14.89 2.75
CA THR A 358 -8.88 14.34 1.46
C THR A 358 -8.73 15.45 0.44
N ARG A 359 -7.56 15.54 -0.20
CA ARG A 359 -7.28 16.47 -1.30
C ARG A 359 -7.09 15.69 -2.59
N SER A 360 -7.63 16.22 -3.70
CA SER A 360 -7.38 15.71 -5.05
C SER A 360 -7.23 16.88 -6.02
N HIS A 361 -6.52 16.62 -7.14
CA HIS A 361 -6.34 17.63 -8.19
C HIS A 361 -7.60 17.89 -9.02
N GLY A 362 -8.70 17.16 -8.73
CA GLY A 362 -9.97 17.30 -9.41
C GLY A 362 -9.99 16.68 -10.81
N PHE A 363 -11.10 16.87 -11.49
CA PHE A 363 -11.37 16.29 -12.80
C PHE A 363 -11.20 17.34 -13.91
N ASN A 364 -10.65 16.91 -15.05
CA ASN A 364 -10.51 17.73 -16.23
C ASN A 364 -11.48 17.24 -17.33
N PHE A 365 -12.48 18.05 -17.65
CA PHE A 365 -13.45 17.80 -18.70
C PHE A 365 -13.21 18.62 -19.97
N SER A 366 -12.00 19.15 -20.17
CA SER A 366 -11.65 20.00 -21.32
C SER A 366 -11.83 19.30 -22.69
N TYR A 367 -11.82 17.96 -22.72
CA TYR A 367 -12.10 17.19 -23.93
C TYR A 367 -13.47 17.54 -24.56
N ARG A 368 -14.44 18.01 -23.75
CA ARG A 368 -15.75 18.44 -24.24
C ARG A 368 -15.67 19.72 -25.04
N ARG A 369 -14.72 20.62 -24.75
CA ARG A 369 -14.54 21.91 -25.41
C ARG A 369 -13.94 21.75 -26.80
N ASN A 370 -13.06 20.78 -26.99
CA ASN A 370 -12.42 20.50 -28.29
C ASN A 370 -13.41 19.95 -29.34
N ASN A 371 -14.49 19.28 -28.89
CA ASN A 371 -15.54 18.79 -29.78
C ASN A 371 -16.54 19.88 -30.23
N VAL A 372 -16.62 21.00 -29.54
CA VAL A 372 -17.49 22.14 -29.90
C VAL A 372 -16.85 22.95 -31.02
N SER A 373 -15.53 23.13 -31.01
CA SER A 373 -14.81 23.86 -32.06
C SER A 373 -14.81 23.14 -33.43
N LEU A 374 -14.97 21.83 -33.47
CA LEU A 374 -15.07 21.04 -34.70
C LEU A 374 -16.49 21.04 -35.32
N ARG A 375 -17.53 21.45 -34.56
CA ARG A 375 -18.92 21.55 -35.06
C ARG A 375 -19.32 22.93 -35.53
N SER A 376 -18.54 23.97 -35.25
CA SER A 376 -18.82 25.32 -35.69
C SER A 376 -18.26 25.71 -37.07
N GLY A 377 -17.71 24.75 -37.82
CA GLY A 377 -17.06 24.92 -39.12
C GLY A 377 -17.81 24.36 -40.31
N SER A 378 -19.16 24.23 -40.29
CA SER A 378 -19.91 23.96 -41.53
C SER A 378 -20.26 25.30 -42.19
N PRO A 379 -19.80 25.59 -43.40
CA PRO A 379 -20.23 26.78 -44.12
C PRO A 379 -21.69 26.61 -44.53
N ALA A 380 -22.47 27.66 -44.19
CA ALA A 380 -23.81 27.81 -44.83
C ALA A 380 -23.65 27.90 -46.34
N VAL A 381 -24.21 26.96 -47.05
CA VAL A 381 -24.38 27.05 -48.49
C VAL A 381 -25.59 27.91 -48.75
N ALA A 382 -25.37 29.01 -49.46
CA ALA A 382 -26.38 29.92 -49.99
C ALA A 382 -27.22 29.25 -51.09
#